data_4f8ce741fbe0fab135ad8d8208094853
#
_entry.id   4f8ce741fbe0fab135ad8d8208094853
#
_cell.length_a   1.000
_cell.length_b   1.000
_cell.length_c   1.000
_cell.angle_alpha   90.00
_cell.angle_beta   90.00
_cell.angle_gamma   90.00
#
_symmetry.space_group_name_H-M   'P 1'
#
loop_
_entity.id
_entity.type
_entity.pdbx_description
1 polymer ?
#
loop_
_entity_poly.entity_id
_entity_poly.type
_entity_poly.pdbx_seq_one_letter_code
_entity_poly.pdbx_strand_id
1 'polypeptide(L)'
;MSHPTSHSSTSLPGALTDAAEEVLQRVQRSLVVLHNGRHGVGAGVIWGRNGNAGAYILTNYHVVAHGRQVRAALEDGSEIPTRLVATDEEIDLALLQIQAGDLPPAMVADSRSLRVGQLVLAVGHPWGQRGAVTAGLISGLSKAQTRGRRGEVEIIRSDVRLAPGNSGGPLVNAGGAVVGINTMIVGGDQGIAIPSHVAQAFVEQATKG
;
A
#
# COMPACT_ATOMS: atom_id res chain seq x y z
N MET A 1 -4.82 32.59 45.32
CA MET A 1 -5.74 32.39 44.19
C MET A 1 -5.11 31.36 43.29
N SER A 2 -5.54 30.12 43.37
CA SER A 2 -4.98 28.98 42.65
C SER A 2 -5.85 28.79 41.39
N HIS A 3 -5.24 28.90 40.21
CA HIS A 3 -5.92 28.58 38.95
C HIS A 3 -6.02 27.06 38.82
N PRO A 4 -7.19 26.49 38.51
CA PRO A 4 -7.31 25.11 38.13
C PRO A 4 -6.78 24.90 36.73
N THR A 5 -5.74 24.08 36.60
CA THR A 5 -5.30 23.53 35.32
C THR A 5 -6.38 22.57 34.79
N SER A 6 -7.10 22.99 33.75
CA SER A 6 -8.03 22.11 33.06
C SER A 6 -7.26 21.05 32.26
N HIS A 7 -7.17 19.84 32.81
CA HIS A 7 -6.82 18.68 32.03
C HIS A 7 -8.02 18.34 31.13
N SER A 8 -7.94 18.67 29.83
CA SER A 8 -8.87 18.14 28.85
C SER A 8 -8.65 16.62 28.75
N SER A 9 -9.50 15.87 29.43
CA SER A 9 -9.56 14.40 29.26
C SER A 9 -10.17 14.12 27.89
N THR A 10 -9.34 13.84 26.88
CA THR A 10 -9.82 13.31 25.61
C THR A 10 -10.58 12.01 25.90
N SER A 11 -11.85 11.93 25.49
CA SER A 11 -12.64 10.72 25.64
C SER A 11 -12.00 9.57 24.83
N LEU A 12 -12.13 8.33 25.27
CA LEU A 12 -11.56 7.16 24.57
C LEU A 12 -11.92 7.11 23.08
N PRO A 13 -13.16 7.42 22.64
CA PRO A 13 -13.50 7.55 21.22
C PRO A 13 -12.72 8.66 20.50
N GLY A 14 -12.49 9.81 21.14
CA GLY A 14 -11.69 10.89 20.57
C GLY A 14 -10.24 10.47 20.35
N ALA A 15 -9.61 9.85 21.34
CA ALA A 15 -8.24 9.35 21.23
C ALA A 15 -8.05 8.31 20.14
N LEU A 16 -9.05 7.44 19.90
CA LEU A 16 -9.01 6.47 18.81
C LEU A 16 -9.13 7.16 17.42
N THR A 17 -9.98 8.18 17.32
CA THR A 17 -10.11 8.96 16.09
C THR A 17 -8.80 9.67 15.76
N ASP A 18 -8.23 10.39 16.72
CA ASP A 18 -6.98 11.12 16.57
C ASP A 18 -5.83 10.18 16.13
N ALA A 19 -5.73 9.01 16.77
CA ALA A 19 -4.72 8.00 16.42
C ALA A 19 -4.91 7.46 14.99
N ALA A 20 -6.15 7.24 14.56
CA ALA A 20 -6.44 6.79 13.20
C ALA A 20 -6.09 7.87 12.17
N GLU A 21 -6.38 9.13 12.45
CA GLU A 21 -6.03 10.26 11.58
C GLU A 21 -4.51 10.43 11.45
N GLU A 22 -3.76 10.32 12.54
CA GLU A 22 -2.29 10.37 12.51
C GLU A 22 -1.71 9.25 11.64
N VAL A 23 -2.21 8.03 11.80
CA VAL A 23 -1.79 6.88 10.98
C VAL A 23 -2.09 7.16 9.51
N LEU A 24 -3.29 7.63 9.19
CA LEU A 24 -3.68 7.91 7.82
C LEU A 24 -2.80 8.99 7.17
N GLN A 25 -2.58 10.11 7.86
CA GLN A 25 -1.72 11.20 7.39
C GLN A 25 -0.29 10.72 7.10
N ARG A 26 0.25 9.83 7.95
CA ARG A 26 1.58 9.26 7.76
C ARG A 26 1.64 8.38 6.51
N VAL A 27 0.65 7.52 6.32
CA VAL A 27 0.59 6.61 5.17
C VAL A 27 0.39 7.37 3.86
N GLN A 28 -0.43 8.41 3.85
CA GLN A 28 -0.73 9.22 2.66
C GLN A 28 0.51 9.87 2.05
N ARG A 29 1.51 10.25 2.85
CA ARG A 29 2.76 10.85 2.36
C ARG A 29 3.58 9.91 1.48
N SER A 30 3.42 8.61 1.65
CA SER A 30 4.09 7.58 0.84
C SER A 30 3.18 6.92 -0.19
N LEU A 31 1.95 7.41 -0.36
CA LEU A 31 0.96 6.86 -1.27
C LEU A 31 0.87 7.71 -2.54
N VAL A 32 0.84 7.05 -3.69
CA VAL A 32 0.67 7.70 -4.99
C VAL A 32 -0.51 7.12 -5.74
N VAL A 33 -1.15 7.96 -6.57
CA VAL A 33 -2.13 7.51 -7.56
C VAL A 33 -1.37 7.14 -8.83
N LEU A 34 -1.65 5.98 -9.41
CA LEU A 34 -1.08 5.55 -10.68
C LEU A 34 -2.14 5.64 -11.78
N HIS A 35 -1.89 6.51 -12.74
CA HIS A 35 -2.71 6.66 -13.93
C HIS A 35 -2.10 5.86 -15.08
N ASN A 36 -2.85 4.88 -15.59
CA ASN A 36 -2.46 4.04 -16.71
C ASN A 36 -3.27 4.41 -17.96
N GLY A 37 -3.14 5.66 -18.42
CA GLY A 37 -3.85 6.19 -19.57
C GLY A 37 -5.37 6.02 -19.42
N ARG A 38 -6.02 5.40 -20.43
CA ARG A 38 -7.47 5.11 -20.40
C ARG A 38 -7.83 3.82 -19.66
N HIS A 39 -6.85 3.07 -19.17
CA HIS A 39 -7.04 1.71 -18.66
C HIS A 39 -7.28 1.63 -17.16
N GLY A 40 -7.29 2.76 -16.46
CA GLY A 40 -7.68 2.77 -15.05
C GLY A 40 -6.74 3.54 -14.13
N VAL A 41 -7.13 3.52 -12.89
CA VAL A 41 -6.42 4.13 -11.77
C VAL A 41 -6.10 3.03 -10.77
N GLY A 42 -4.87 3.02 -10.29
CA GLY A 42 -4.44 2.20 -9.17
C GLY A 42 -3.70 3.03 -8.13
N ALA A 43 -3.24 2.39 -7.09
CA ALA A 43 -2.38 2.99 -6.09
C ALA A 43 -0.95 2.45 -6.20
N GLY A 44 -0.01 3.16 -5.60
CA GLY A 44 1.36 2.71 -5.43
C GLY A 44 1.93 3.23 -4.12
N VAL A 45 2.92 2.53 -3.61
CA VAL A 45 3.61 2.86 -2.36
C VAL A 45 5.03 3.27 -2.66
N ILE A 46 5.47 4.43 -2.18
CA ILE A 46 6.87 4.82 -2.20
C ILE A 46 7.62 3.86 -1.28
N TRP A 47 8.35 2.92 -1.88
CA TRP A 47 8.97 1.81 -1.17
C TRP A 47 10.39 2.11 -0.71
N GLY A 48 11.10 2.93 -1.45
CA GLY A 48 12.47 3.27 -1.15
C GLY A 48 13.01 4.39 -2.03
N ARG A 49 14.20 4.84 -1.70
CA ARG A 49 14.91 5.86 -2.49
C ARG A 49 15.72 5.23 -3.61
N ASN A 50 15.86 5.96 -4.70
CA ASN A 50 16.75 5.62 -5.80
C ASN A 50 17.73 6.79 -6.05
N GLY A 51 18.90 6.73 -5.41
CA GLY A 51 19.86 7.82 -5.42
C GLY A 51 19.35 9.08 -4.70
N ASN A 52 19.91 10.24 -5.07
CA ASN A 52 19.65 11.50 -4.36
C ASN A 52 18.34 12.18 -4.77
N ALA A 53 17.74 11.83 -5.91
CA ALA A 53 16.58 12.53 -6.46
C ALA A 53 15.51 11.59 -7.02
N GLY A 54 15.59 10.31 -6.74
CA GLY A 54 14.66 9.31 -7.24
C GLY A 54 13.99 8.50 -6.14
N ALA A 55 12.86 7.89 -6.48
CA ALA A 55 12.15 6.94 -5.63
C ALA A 55 11.69 5.72 -6.40
N TYR A 56 11.59 4.60 -5.69
CA TYR A 56 10.91 3.40 -6.15
C TYR A 56 9.47 3.41 -5.67
N ILE A 57 8.56 3.08 -6.58
CA ILE A 57 7.14 2.86 -6.28
C ILE A 57 6.83 1.39 -6.49
N LEU A 58 6.31 0.74 -5.47
CA LEU A 58 5.78 -0.62 -5.55
C LEU A 58 4.28 -0.56 -5.79
N THR A 59 3.79 -1.40 -6.71
CA THR A 59 2.38 -1.52 -7.08
C THR A 59 2.09 -2.94 -7.56
N ASN A 60 0.84 -3.20 -7.99
CA ASN A 60 0.53 -4.47 -8.64
C ASN A 60 0.91 -4.48 -10.13
N TYR A 61 1.23 -5.68 -10.63
CA TYR A 61 1.49 -5.91 -12.04
C TYR A 61 0.28 -5.53 -12.89
N HIS A 62 -0.92 -5.98 -12.53
CA HIS A 62 -2.15 -5.70 -13.30
C HIS A 62 -2.47 -4.20 -13.41
N VAL A 63 -2.00 -3.35 -12.49
CA VAL A 63 -2.16 -1.89 -12.58
C VAL A 63 -1.37 -1.31 -13.74
N VAL A 64 -0.22 -1.91 -14.09
CA VAL A 64 0.70 -1.38 -15.11
C VAL A 64 0.68 -2.17 -16.43
N ALA A 65 0.13 -3.39 -16.44
CA ALA A 65 0.30 -4.38 -17.52
C ALA A 65 -0.18 -3.92 -18.91
N HIS A 66 -1.17 -3.03 -19.00
CA HIS A 66 -1.79 -2.67 -20.29
C HIS A 66 -1.53 -1.22 -20.72
N GLY A 67 -0.67 -0.49 -20.01
CA GLY A 67 -0.37 0.91 -20.28
C GLY A 67 0.94 1.12 -21.02
N ARG A 68 0.91 2.02 -22.02
CA ARG A 68 2.14 2.47 -22.67
C ARG A 68 2.95 3.44 -21.82
N GLN A 69 2.30 4.18 -20.93
CA GLN A 69 2.94 5.18 -20.08
C GLN A 69 2.14 5.36 -18.78
N VAL A 70 2.67 4.83 -17.71
CA VAL A 70 2.12 5.03 -16.36
C VAL A 70 2.66 6.34 -15.79
N ARG A 71 1.79 7.13 -15.16
CA ARG A 71 2.15 8.36 -14.45
C ARG A 71 1.78 8.23 -12.99
N ALA A 72 2.64 8.74 -12.12
CA ALA A 72 2.38 8.82 -10.69
C ALA A 72 1.91 10.24 -10.33
N ALA A 73 0.73 10.37 -9.75
CA ALA A 73 0.26 11.62 -9.17
C ALA A 73 0.58 11.64 -7.68
N LEU A 74 1.35 12.64 -7.26
CA LEU A 74 1.82 12.85 -5.89
C LEU A 74 0.77 13.59 -5.05
N GLU A 75 1.02 13.71 -3.75
CA GLU A 75 0.12 14.37 -2.79
C GLU A 75 -0.18 15.82 -3.19
N ASP A 76 0.81 16.55 -3.71
CA ASP A 76 0.68 17.94 -4.17
C ASP A 76 -0.09 18.10 -5.51
N GLY A 77 -0.50 16.99 -6.13
CA GLY A 77 -1.19 16.97 -7.42
C GLY A 77 -0.28 16.94 -8.62
N SER A 78 1.04 17.01 -8.46
CA SER A 78 1.98 16.87 -9.58
C SER A 78 1.93 15.46 -10.16
N GLU A 79 1.98 15.37 -11.50
CA GLU A 79 2.03 14.10 -12.21
C GLU A 79 3.42 13.88 -12.81
N ILE A 80 4.07 12.79 -12.43
CA ILE A 80 5.41 12.44 -12.85
C ILE A 80 5.38 11.17 -13.70
N PRO A 81 6.07 11.13 -14.85
CA PRO A 81 6.20 9.92 -15.64
C PRO A 81 7.00 8.87 -14.86
N THR A 82 6.58 7.62 -14.96
CA THR A 82 7.27 6.51 -14.30
C THR A 82 8.08 5.71 -15.32
N ARG A 83 9.12 5.03 -14.85
CA ARG A 83 9.87 4.02 -15.59
C ARG A 83 9.67 2.66 -14.94
N LEU A 84 9.24 1.68 -15.71
CA LEU A 84 9.14 0.29 -15.24
C LEU A 84 10.55 -0.27 -15.02
N VAL A 85 10.78 -0.80 -13.81
CA VAL A 85 12.06 -1.42 -13.41
C VAL A 85 11.97 -2.93 -13.51
N ALA A 86 10.93 -3.52 -12.89
CA ALA A 86 10.71 -4.96 -12.86
C ALA A 86 9.24 -5.30 -12.71
N THR A 87 8.87 -6.49 -13.13
CA THR A 87 7.54 -7.09 -12.90
C THR A 87 7.66 -8.54 -12.50
N ASP A 88 6.72 -8.99 -11.69
CA ASP A 88 6.47 -10.41 -11.43
C ASP A 88 4.96 -10.64 -11.51
N GLU A 89 4.52 -11.25 -12.61
CA GLU A 89 3.10 -11.50 -12.87
C GLU A 89 2.53 -12.58 -11.94
N GLU A 90 3.35 -13.54 -11.50
CA GLU A 90 2.89 -14.65 -10.66
C GLU A 90 2.51 -14.19 -9.25
N ILE A 91 3.19 -13.17 -8.72
CA ILE A 91 2.87 -12.56 -7.42
C ILE A 91 2.17 -11.22 -7.56
N ASP A 92 1.80 -10.83 -8.80
CA ASP A 92 1.12 -9.58 -9.10
C ASP A 92 1.82 -8.33 -8.54
N LEU A 93 3.14 -8.21 -8.73
CA LEU A 93 3.92 -7.05 -8.32
C LEU A 93 4.63 -6.37 -9.49
N ALA A 94 4.77 -5.06 -9.40
CA ALA A 94 5.57 -4.23 -10.30
C ALA A 94 6.34 -3.18 -9.51
N LEU A 95 7.58 -2.93 -9.91
CA LEU A 95 8.44 -1.89 -9.39
C LEU A 95 8.61 -0.81 -10.44
N LEU A 96 8.24 0.41 -10.09
CA LEU A 96 8.41 1.60 -10.91
C LEU A 96 9.48 2.50 -10.28
N GLN A 97 10.12 3.31 -11.11
CA GLN A 97 11.02 4.38 -10.71
C GLN A 97 10.47 5.72 -11.15
N ILE A 98 10.60 6.73 -10.29
CA ILE A 98 10.36 8.13 -10.61
C ILE A 98 11.57 8.99 -10.28
N GLN A 99 11.67 10.12 -10.97
CA GLN A 99 12.59 11.21 -10.64
C GLN A 99 11.75 12.30 -9.98
N ALA A 100 11.71 12.29 -8.66
CA ALA A 100 10.96 13.24 -7.87
C ALA A 100 11.69 13.44 -6.56
N GLY A 101 11.85 14.67 -6.15
CA GLY A 101 12.60 15.10 -4.97
C GLY A 101 12.58 14.20 -3.74
N ASP A 102 12.57 14.77 -2.57
CA ASP A 102 12.63 14.02 -1.30
C ASP A 102 11.22 13.46 -0.91
N LEU A 103 10.85 12.34 -1.50
CA LEU A 103 9.61 11.65 -1.14
C LEU A 103 9.87 10.67 0.02
N PRO A 104 9.05 10.71 1.09
CA PRO A 104 9.23 9.83 2.23
C PRO A 104 8.83 8.38 1.88
N PRO A 105 9.73 7.40 2.03
CA PRO A 105 9.36 6.00 1.90
C PRO A 105 8.37 5.58 2.99
N ALA A 106 7.50 4.61 2.66
CA ALA A 106 6.62 4.01 3.63
C ALA A 106 7.40 3.26 4.72
N MET A 107 6.89 3.29 5.95
CA MET A 107 7.34 2.34 6.97
C MET A 107 6.86 0.95 6.60
N VAL A 108 7.77 -0.03 6.61
CA VAL A 108 7.46 -1.42 6.30
C VAL A 108 7.69 -2.27 7.56
N ALA A 109 6.71 -3.07 7.94
CA ALA A 109 6.84 -4.06 9.00
C ALA A 109 6.95 -5.47 8.42
N ASP A 110 7.59 -6.38 9.14
CA ASP A 110 7.72 -7.77 8.74
C ASP A 110 6.38 -8.51 8.88
N SER A 111 5.77 -8.85 7.75
CA SER A 111 4.48 -9.55 7.71
C SER A 111 4.54 -10.98 8.25
N ARG A 112 5.72 -11.56 8.47
CA ARG A 112 5.87 -12.87 9.12
C ARG A 112 5.45 -12.85 10.60
N SER A 113 5.41 -11.67 11.21
CA SER A 113 4.94 -11.46 12.59
C SER A 113 3.42 -11.32 12.71
N LEU A 114 2.68 -11.28 11.59
CA LEU A 114 1.24 -11.10 11.59
C LEU A 114 0.51 -12.29 12.21
N ARG A 115 -0.66 -12.01 12.79
CA ARG A 115 -1.57 -13.01 13.35
C ARG A 115 -3.00 -12.73 12.92
N VAL A 116 -3.78 -13.79 12.77
CA VAL A 116 -5.23 -13.69 12.55
C VAL A 116 -5.85 -12.91 13.72
N GLY A 117 -6.79 -12.03 13.39
CA GLY A 117 -7.45 -11.12 14.33
C GLY A 117 -6.74 -9.78 14.55
N GLN A 118 -5.58 -9.53 13.93
CA GLN A 118 -4.94 -8.21 14.00
C GLN A 118 -5.69 -7.18 13.15
N LEU A 119 -5.83 -5.96 13.69
CA LEU A 119 -6.39 -4.81 12.99
C LEU A 119 -5.46 -4.39 11.85
N VAL A 120 -6.04 -4.19 10.68
CA VAL A 120 -5.37 -3.66 9.49
C VAL A 120 -6.24 -2.62 8.80
N LEU A 121 -5.58 -1.72 8.07
CA LEU A 121 -6.21 -0.68 7.29
C LEU A 121 -5.74 -0.83 5.84
N ALA A 122 -6.68 -0.88 4.90
CA ALA A 122 -6.36 -0.73 3.48
C ALA A 122 -6.49 0.74 3.10
N VAL A 123 -5.43 1.30 2.53
CA VAL A 123 -5.39 2.70 2.10
C VAL A 123 -5.20 2.73 0.59
N GLY A 124 -5.96 3.57 -0.10
CA GLY A 124 -5.89 3.66 -1.54
C GLY A 124 -6.62 4.88 -2.08
N HIS A 125 -6.84 4.85 -3.39
CA HIS A 125 -7.48 5.95 -4.13
C HIS A 125 -8.68 5.42 -4.95
N PRO A 126 -9.73 4.88 -4.29
CA PRO A 126 -10.87 4.34 -5.02
C PRO A 126 -11.47 5.42 -5.91
N TRP A 127 -11.69 5.07 -7.18
CA TRP A 127 -12.23 5.99 -8.20
C TRP A 127 -11.41 7.27 -8.40
N GLY A 128 -10.11 7.26 -8.04
CA GLY A 128 -9.26 8.45 -8.06
C GLY A 128 -9.51 9.41 -6.88
N GLN A 129 -10.40 9.08 -5.96
CA GLN A 129 -10.59 9.84 -4.72
C GLN A 129 -9.44 9.56 -3.76
N ARG A 130 -8.70 10.59 -3.39
CA ARG A 130 -7.51 10.45 -2.56
C ARG A 130 -7.86 10.06 -1.13
N GLY A 131 -7.07 9.11 -0.60
CA GLY A 131 -7.01 8.85 0.83
C GLY A 131 -8.19 8.10 1.42
N ALA A 132 -8.93 7.31 0.62
CA ALA A 132 -9.94 6.44 1.20
C ALA A 132 -9.29 5.32 2.00
N VAL A 133 -9.85 5.07 3.18
CA VAL A 133 -9.40 4.03 4.09
C VAL A 133 -10.56 3.10 4.44
N THR A 134 -10.27 1.82 4.50
CA THR A 134 -11.16 0.81 5.08
C THR A 134 -10.41 0.03 6.15
N ALA A 135 -11.08 -0.23 7.26
CA ALA A 135 -10.53 -1.00 8.39
C ALA A 135 -11.12 -2.40 8.41
N GLY A 136 -10.33 -3.35 8.88
CA GLY A 136 -10.74 -4.72 9.06
C GLY A 136 -9.71 -5.52 9.84
N LEU A 137 -9.91 -6.82 9.89
CA LEU A 137 -9.03 -7.76 10.59
C LEU A 137 -8.38 -8.72 9.60
N ILE A 138 -7.20 -9.21 9.95
CA ILE A 138 -6.61 -10.35 9.26
C ILE A 138 -7.49 -11.57 9.55
N SER A 139 -8.09 -12.13 8.50
CA SER A 139 -8.94 -13.32 8.56
C SER A 139 -8.16 -14.61 8.28
N GLY A 140 -6.99 -14.52 7.63
CA GLY A 140 -6.16 -15.68 7.36
C GLY A 140 -4.78 -15.33 6.81
N LEU A 141 -3.84 -16.21 7.05
CA LEU A 141 -2.50 -16.24 6.45
C LEU A 141 -2.37 -17.59 5.75
N SER A 142 -2.19 -17.58 4.45
CA SER A 142 -2.25 -18.82 3.65
C SER A 142 -1.40 -18.72 2.39
N LYS A 143 -1.36 -19.81 1.64
CA LYS A 143 -0.77 -19.84 0.30
C LYS A 143 -1.85 -19.97 -0.76
N ALA A 144 -1.62 -19.38 -1.91
CA ALA A 144 -2.45 -19.50 -3.09
C ALA A 144 -1.65 -20.12 -4.22
N GLN A 145 -2.32 -20.93 -5.06
CA GLN A 145 -1.70 -21.51 -6.26
C GLN A 145 -1.50 -20.41 -7.32
N THR A 146 -0.30 -20.35 -7.89
CA THR A 146 -0.04 -19.52 -9.06
C THR A 146 -0.33 -20.30 -10.35
N ARG A 147 -0.54 -19.57 -11.43
CA ARG A 147 -0.70 -20.18 -12.77
C ARG A 147 0.63 -20.46 -13.45
N GLY A 148 1.74 -20.06 -12.83
CA GLY A 148 3.08 -20.13 -13.42
C GLY A 148 3.96 -21.22 -12.81
N ARG A 149 5.28 -20.99 -12.86
CA ARG A 149 6.30 -21.97 -12.41
C ARG A 149 6.56 -21.94 -10.91
N ARG A 150 6.14 -20.88 -10.22
CA ARG A 150 6.41 -20.69 -8.77
C ARG A 150 5.62 -21.67 -7.90
N GLY A 151 4.46 -22.16 -8.41
CA GLY A 151 3.60 -23.10 -7.73
C GLY A 151 2.72 -22.41 -6.69
N GLU A 152 3.29 -21.92 -5.59
CA GLU A 152 2.55 -21.29 -4.50
C GLU A 152 3.12 -19.91 -4.13
N VAL A 153 2.25 -19.00 -3.74
CA VAL A 153 2.60 -17.69 -3.19
C VAL A 153 1.89 -17.48 -1.85
N GLU A 154 2.57 -16.84 -0.92
CA GLU A 154 1.97 -16.44 0.34
C GLU A 154 1.05 -15.24 0.14
N ILE A 155 -0.10 -15.26 0.83
CA ILE A 155 -1.10 -14.21 0.80
C ILE A 155 -1.62 -13.90 2.21
N ILE A 156 -1.98 -12.63 2.41
CA ILE A 156 -2.74 -12.16 3.57
C ILE A 156 -4.21 -12.06 3.14
N ARG A 157 -5.11 -12.67 3.92
CA ARG A 157 -6.56 -12.49 3.80
C ARG A 157 -7.05 -11.57 4.89
N SER A 158 -7.95 -10.65 4.53
CA SER A 158 -8.58 -9.73 5.47
C SER A 158 -10.02 -9.46 5.05
N ASP A 159 -10.82 -8.95 5.95
CA ASP A 159 -12.20 -8.52 5.70
C ASP A 159 -12.29 -7.01 5.37
N VAL A 160 -11.15 -6.37 5.07
CA VAL A 160 -11.15 -5.00 4.57
C VAL A 160 -11.90 -4.92 3.23
N ARG A 161 -12.70 -3.88 3.08
CA ARG A 161 -13.37 -3.62 1.79
C ARG A 161 -12.39 -3.00 0.83
N LEU A 162 -12.08 -3.71 -0.25
CA LEU A 162 -11.32 -3.17 -1.37
C LEU A 162 -12.26 -2.68 -2.47
N ALA A 163 -11.84 -1.66 -3.20
CA ALA A 163 -12.54 -1.12 -4.37
C ALA A 163 -11.51 -0.87 -5.48
N PRO A 164 -11.94 -0.76 -6.75
CA PRO A 164 -11.05 -0.33 -7.83
C PRO A 164 -10.33 0.98 -7.47
N GLY A 165 -8.98 0.96 -7.55
CA GLY A 165 -8.12 2.05 -7.07
C GLY A 165 -7.41 1.75 -5.74
N ASN A 166 -7.79 0.68 -5.02
CA ASN A 166 -7.02 0.20 -3.86
C ASN A 166 -5.90 -0.77 -4.27
N SER A 167 -5.98 -1.37 -5.46
CA SER A 167 -4.93 -2.25 -5.99
C SER A 167 -3.59 -1.51 -6.07
N GLY A 168 -2.54 -2.12 -5.56
CA GLY A 168 -1.20 -1.55 -5.44
C GLY A 168 -0.99 -0.64 -4.23
N GLY A 169 -2.06 -0.29 -3.51
CA GLY A 169 -2.00 0.45 -2.26
C GLY A 169 -1.61 -0.43 -1.08
N PRO A 170 -1.18 0.18 0.04
CA PRO A 170 -0.73 -0.55 1.21
C PRO A 170 -1.89 -1.14 2.03
N LEU A 171 -1.66 -2.33 2.55
CA LEU A 171 -2.31 -2.83 3.75
C LEU A 171 -1.38 -2.50 4.92
N VAL A 172 -1.85 -1.72 5.89
CA VAL A 172 -1.03 -1.29 7.03
C VAL A 172 -1.56 -1.84 8.35
N ASN A 173 -0.68 -2.02 9.32
CA ASN A 173 -1.07 -2.35 10.69
C ASN A 173 -1.57 -1.11 11.44
N ALA A 174 -2.01 -1.27 12.69
CA ALA A 174 -2.50 -0.17 13.53
C ALA A 174 -1.45 0.94 13.79
N GLY A 175 -0.16 0.67 13.61
CA GLY A 175 0.92 1.68 13.68
C GLY A 175 1.22 2.40 12.37
N GLY A 176 0.50 2.07 11.28
CA GLY A 176 0.71 2.67 9.96
C GLY A 176 1.87 2.07 9.17
N ALA A 177 2.46 0.98 9.62
CA ALA A 177 3.50 0.29 8.87
C ALA A 177 2.89 -0.68 7.86
N VAL A 178 3.41 -0.70 6.64
CA VAL A 178 2.97 -1.58 5.56
C VAL A 178 3.28 -3.03 5.90
N VAL A 179 2.26 -3.86 5.90
CA VAL A 179 2.33 -5.31 6.12
C VAL A 179 2.00 -6.10 4.85
N GLY A 180 1.46 -5.43 3.84
CA GLY A 180 1.16 -6.04 2.55
C GLY A 180 0.78 -5.02 1.48
N ILE A 181 0.67 -5.50 0.23
CA ILE A 181 0.18 -4.74 -0.92
C ILE A 181 -1.17 -5.31 -1.34
N ASN A 182 -2.22 -4.49 -1.28
CA ASN A 182 -3.57 -4.91 -1.67
C ASN A 182 -3.60 -5.26 -3.15
N THR A 183 -4.23 -6.38 -3.51
CA THR A 183 -4.28 -6.82 -4.92
C THR A 183 -5.70 -7.06 -5.41
N MET A 184 -6.47 -7.94 -4.81
CA MET A 184 -7.77 -8.34 -5.33
C MET A 184 -8.78 -8.69 -4.22
N ILE A 185 -10.02 -8.95 -4.65
CA ILE A 185 -11.08 -9.50 -3.81
C ILE A 185 -11.35 -10.94 -4.27
N VAL A 186 -11.47 -11.85 -3.33
CA VAL A 186 -11.84 -13.26 -3.59
C VAL A 186 -13.14 -13.57 -2.84
N GLY A 187 -14.05 -14.29 -3.50
CA GLY A 187 -15.32 -14.69 -2.89
C GLY A 187 -16.32 -13.55 -2.66
N GLY A 188 -16.00 -12.33 -3.14
CA GLY A 188 -16.86 -11.15 -3.05
C GLY A 188 -16.70 -10.32 -1.77
N ASP A 189 -16.03 -10.84 -0.74
CA ASP A 189 -15.93 -10.20 0.58
C ASP A 189 -14.52 -10.23 1.20
N GLN A 190 -13.60 -11.03 0.66
CA GLN A 190 -12.24 -11.15 1.21
C GLN A 190 -11.23 -10.33 0.41
N GLY A 191 -10.61 -9.34 1.07
CA GLY A 191 -9.45 -8.63 0.55
C GLY A 191 -8.20 -9.51 0.61
N ILE A 192 -7.47 -9.55 -0.50
CA ILE A 192 -6.17 -10.25 -0.61
C ILE A 192 -5.07 -9.21 -0.73
N ALA A 193 -3.99 -9.43 0.01
CA ALA A 193 -2.77 -8.65 -0.10
C ALA A 193 -1.54 -9.55 -0.20
N ILE A 194 -0.54 -9.08 -0.95
CA ILE A 194 0.78 -9.71 -1.03
C ILE A 194 1.57 -9.30 0.23
N PRO A 195 2.12 -10.27 0.99
CA PRO A 195 2.85 -9.97 2.23
C PRO A 195 4.06 -9.05 2.01
N SER A 196 4.33 -8.15 2.97
CA SER A 196 5.43 -7.18 2.86
C SER A 196 6.81 -7.86 2.72
N HIS A 197 7.05 -9.00 3.36
CA HIS A 197 8.32 -9.73 3.22
C HIS A 197 8.51 -10.31 1.81
N VAL A 198 7.43 -10.72 1.14
CA VAL A 198 7.45 -11.14 -0.28
C VAL A 198 7.73 -9.95 -1.18
N ALA A 199 7.05 -8.83 -0.93
CA ALA A 199 7.25 -7.59 -1.64
C ALA A 199 8.69 -7.05 -1.49
N GLN A 200 9.24 -7.11 -0.29
CA GLN A 200 10.61 -6.71 0.00
C GLN A 200 11.63 -7.56 -0.78
N ALA A 201 11.45 -8.88 -0.78
CA ALA A 201 12.33 -9.79 -1.53
C ALA A 201 12.30 -9.51 -3.05
N PHE A 202 11.12 -9.21 -3.60
CA PHE A 202 10.97 -8.81 -5.00
C PHE A 202 11.74 -7.51 -5.30
N VAL A 203 11.58 -6.47 -4.45
CA VAL A 203 12.27 -5.18 -4.64
C VAL A 203 13.79 -5.35 -4.52
N GLU A 204 14.27 -6.11 -3.55
CA GLU A 204 15.71 -6.38 -3.39
C GLU A 204 16.29 -7.09 -4.60
N GLN A 205 15.59 -8.06 -5.17
CA GLN A 205 16.03 -8.73 -6.38
C GLN A 205 16.06 -7.76 -7.58
N ALA A 206 15.04 -6.94 -7.73
CA ALA A 206 14.91 -5.99 -8.85
C ALA A 206 15.94 -4.84 -8.81
N THR A 207 16.49 -4.53 -7.64
CA THR A 207 17.43 -3.40 -7.44
C THR A 207 18.89 -3.82 -7.34
N LYS A 208 19.18 -5.12 -7.27
CA LYS A 208 20.56 -5.66 -7.25
C LYS A 208 21.19 -5.88 -8.64
N GLY A 209 20.43 -5.73 -9.71
CA GLY A 209 20.87 -5.81 -11.10
C GLY A 209 21.07 -4.41 -11.68
#